data_7effd55b14e9e79b6a7aa0081e81218c
#
_entry.id   7effd55b14e9e79b6a7aa0081e81218c
#
_cell.length_a   1.000
_cell.length_b   1.000
_cell.length_c   1.000
_cell.angle_alpha   90.00
_cell.angle_beta   90.00
_cell.angle_gamma   90.00
#
_symmetry.space_group_name_H-M   'P 1'
#
loop_
_entity.id
_entity.type
_entity.pdbx_description
1 polymer ?
#
loop_
_entity_poly.entity_id
_entity_poly.type
_entity_poly.pdbx_seq_one_letter_code
_entity_poly.pdbx_strand_id
1 'polypeptide(L)'
;MKTITPHYIDGKFVEPHGREVMDSINPTNNTVIGRVTLADEEDARQAIAAAKRAFAGFGGTSKEDRAAVLRRLHEVVTARIDDLTAAMVEEYGGVHHFSKLIVEMAADSFFHAEKALQELPLLREWNKTTVSLIPVGVAGLITAWNSNALFICLKTASALAAGCTVVVKPSELSSLQTQALLECVHEANLPRGIFNVVTGLGSTVGAELVRNPDVAKISFTGSVAVGQQIMRDGAATMKRITLELGGKSPNVLLDDVNLDEAIPRALAIAFLNSGQACAAGTRLLVSRSRLEDIKQRIVTVMANMPVGDPENMDTAVGPMVTRKQYDRVEAYIRKGINEGAEVLVGGEGHPEGLEAGNFVKPTIFVNVTNDMTIAQEEIFGPVLSVIAYDTEEEAIKIANDTRYGLHAFVSGSDLQRARRVASQILAGRVAINGMLDDPQAPWGGFKFSGIGREFGAFGIEAFLEPRAILE
;
A
#
# COMPACT_ATOMS: atom_id res chain seq x y z
N MET A 1 6.40 28.42 7.26
CA MET A 1 5.95 27.59 6.14
C MET A 1 7.19 26.97 5.52
N LYS A 2 7.24 25.62 5.44
CA LYS A 2 8.40 24.89 4.88
C LYS A 2 8.37 25.00 3.34
N THR A 3 9.53 25.15 2.69
CA THR A 3 9.68 24.88 1.25
C THR A 3 10.06 23.41 1.12
N ILE A 4 9.27 22.66 0.34
CA ILE A 4 9.46 21.22 0.19
C ILE A 4 10.04 20.95 -1.21
N THR A 5 11.20 20.27 -1.26
CA THR A 5 11.97 19.98 -2.48
C THR A 5 12.15 18.48 -2.69
N PRO A 6 11.05 17.73 -3.02
CA PRO A 6 11.07 16.27 -3.08
C PRO A 6 11.49 15.77 -4.48
N HIS A 7 12.53 16.35 -5.07
CA HIS A 7 13.05 15.98 -6.39
C HIS A 7 14.52 15.60 -6.29
N TYR A 8 14.84 14.41 -6.80
CA TYR A 8 16.18 13.84 -6.73
C TYR A 8 16.52 13.14 -8.03
N ILE A 9 17.47 13.67 -8.77
CA ILE A 9 17.87 13.14 -10.07
C ILE A 9 19.40 13.04 -10.13
N ASP A 10 19.89 11.91 -10.62
CA ASP A 10 21.32 11.69 -10.88
C ASP A 10 22.21 11.92 -9.62
N GLY A 11 21.71 11.48 -8.47
CA GLY A 11 22.45 11.55 -7.20
C GLY A 11 22.41 12.91 -6.49
N LYS A 12 21.50 13.81 -6.85
CA LYS A 12 21.40 15.15 -6.24
C LYS A 12 19.96 15.65 -6.18
N PHE A 13 19.68 16.53 -5.22
CA PHE A 13 18.47 17.33 -5.19
C PHE A 13 18.47 18.31 -6.38
N VAL A 14 17.32 18.51 -7.00
CA VAL A 14 17.14 19.40 -8.14
C VAL A 14 15.91 20.27 -7.97
N GLU A 15 15.98 21.50 -8.51
CA GLU A 15 14.80 22.33 -8.71
C GLU A 15 14.04 21.81 -9.93
N PRO A 16 12.71 21.63 -9.86
CA PRO A 16 11.95 21.12 -10.98
C PRO A 16 11.82 22.14 -12.11
N HIS A 17 11.70 21.65 -13.34
CA HIS A 17 11.30 22.44 -14.51
C HIS A 17 9.83 22.89 -14.38
N GLY A 18 8.97 22.04 -13.81
CA GLY A 18 7.57 22.33 -13.52
C GLY A 18 7.40 23.60 -12.67
N ARG A 19 6.23 24.24 -12.80
CA ARG A 19 5.93 25.54 -12.11
C ARG A 19 4.66 25.50 -11.28
N GLU A 20 3.91 24.40 -11.33
CA GLU A 20 2.71 24.23 -10.51
C GLU A 20 3.10 24.10 -9.04
N VAL A 21 2.43 24.86 -8.19
CA VAL A 21 2.69 24.86 -6.74
C VAL A 21 1.49 24.26 -6.02
N MET A 22 1.75 23.36 -5.08
CA MET A 22 0.74 22.73 -4.24
C MET A 22 1.07 22.93 -2.76
N ASP A 23 0.04 23.24 -1.96
CA ASP A 23 0.16 23.29 -0.50
C ASP A 23 0.12 21.86 0.08
N SER A 24 1.06 21.54 0.96
CA SER A 24 0.99 20.38 1.83
C SER A 24 0.20 20.76 3.09
N ILE A 25 -0.80 19.97 3.44
CA ILE A 25 -1.79 20.29 4.47
C ILE A 25 -1.77 19.23 5.57
N ASN A 26 -1.75 19.66 6.84
CA ASN A 26 -1.97 18.77 7.98
C ASN A 26 -3.45 18.42 8.07
N PRO A 27 -3.85 17.15 7.93
CA PRO A 27 -5.25 16.74 7.93
C PRO A 27 -5.92 16.81 9.32
N THR A 28 -5.12 16.93 10.38
CA THR A 28 -5.63 17.04 11.78
C THR A 28 -6.34 18.36 12.03
N ASN A 29 -5.92 19.44 11.33
CA ASN A 29 -6.43 20.79 11.55
C ASN A 29 -6.58 21.63 10.27
N ASN A 30 -6.30 21.05 9.12
CA ASN A 30 -6.33 21.68 7.79
C ASN A 30 -5.39 22.90 7.64
N THR A 31 -4.34 23.00 8.46
CA THR A 31 -3.32 24.04 8.30
C THR A 31 -2.29 23.68 7.23
N VAL A 32 -1.79 24.72 6.53
CA VAL A 32 -0.70 24.56 5.55
C VAL A 32 0.63 24.38 6.28
N ILE A 33 1.29 23.24 6.10
CA ILE A 33 2.60 22.93 6.70
C ILE A 33 3.77 23.27 5.78
N GLY A 34 3.55 23.26 4.48
CA GLY A 34 4.58 23.57 3.50
C GLY A 34 4.05 23.75 2.08
N ARG A 35 4.95 24.07 1.16
CA ARG A 35 4.66 24.16 -0.28
C ARG A 35 5.67 23.39 -1.09
N VAL A 36 5.18 22.72 -2.13
CA VAL A 36 5.98 21.99 -3.10
C VAL A 36 5.73 22.52 -4.51
N THR A 37 6.80 22.71 -5.27
CA THR A 37 6.69 22.89 -6.73
C THR A 37 6.67 21.51 -7.36
N LEU A 38 5.64 21.20 -8.14
CA LEU A 38 5.45 19.92 -8.78
C LEU A 38 6.30 19.81 -10.05
N ALA A 39 6.85 18.61 -10.25
CA ALA A 39 7.53 18.24 -11.49
C ALA A 39 6.55 18.07 -12.64
N ASP A 40 7.04 18.24 -13.85
CA ASP A 40 6.32 18.03 -15.10
C ASP A 40 6.92 16.89 -15.95
N GLU A 41 6.49 16.77 -17.22
CA GLU A 41 6.97 15.73 -18.14
C GLU A 41 8.46 15.87 -18.48
N GLU A 42 9.00 17.12 -18.45
CA GLU A 42 10.43 17.34 -18.73
C GLU A 42 11.30 16.81 -17.59
N ASP A 43 10.89 17.04 -16.33
CA ASP A 43 11.56 16.48 -15.16
C ASP A 43 11.55 14.95 -15.21
N ALA A 44 10.41 14.34 -15.60
CA ALA A 44 10.30 12.91 -15.77
C ALA A 44 11.26 12.38 -16.84
N ARG A 45 11.35 13.06 -18.01
CA ARG A 45 12.30 12.70 -19.08
C ARG A 45 13.75 12.78 -18.63
N GLN A 46 14.12 13.82 -17.87
CA GLN A 46 15.48 13.96 -17.32
C GLN A 46 15.82 12.82 -16.35
N ALA A 47 14.89 12.45 -15.45
CA ALA A 47 15.05 11.33 -14.53
C ALA A 47 15.16 10.00 -15.27
N ILE A 48 14.32 9.75 -16.28
CA ILE A 48 14.39 8.56 -17.13
C ILE A 48 15.73 8.48 -17.86
N ALA A 49 16.21 9.58 -18.43
CA ALA A 49 17.50 9.64 -19.11
C ALA A 49 18.67 9.34 -18.15
N ALA A 50 18.63 9.85 -16.91
CA ALA A 50 19.62 9.52 -15.88
C ALA A 50 19.58 8.04 -15.52
N ALA A 51 18.40 7.46 -15.29
CA ALA A 51 18.21 6.05 -14.98
C ALA A 51 18.72 5.15 -16.14
N LYS A 52 18.41 5.51 -17.39
CA LYS A 52 18.87 4.76 -18.59
C LYS A 52 20.40 4.76 -18.72
N ARG A 53 21.05 5.91 -18.49
CA ARG A 53 22.53 5.96 -18.48
C ARG A 53 23.12 5.06 -17.39
N ALA A 54 22.57 5.13 -16.18
CA ALA A 54 23.04 4.33 -15.05
C ALA A 54 22.83 2.82 -15.27
N PHE A 55 21.75 2.43 -15.92
CA PHE A 55 21.42 1.03 -16.19
C PHE A 55 22.52 0.32 -17.00
N ALA A 56 23.18 1.01 -17.92
CA ALA A 56 24.26 0.44 -18.75
C ALA A 56 25.41 -0.16 -17.91
N GLY A 57 25.67 0.39 -16.72
CA GLY A 57 26.65 -0.16 -15.78
C GLY A 57 25.98 -1.03 -14.70
N PHE A 58 24.93 -0.53 -14.06
CA PHE A 58 24.30 -1.18 -12.90
C PHE A 58 23.62 -2.50 -13.24
N GLY A 59 23.03 -2.64 -14.44
CA GLY A 59 22.35 -3.85 -14.87
C GLY A 59 23.25 -5.09 -14.95
N GLY A 60 24.57 -4.89 -15.10
CA GLY A 60 25.57 -5.96 -15.12
C GLY A 60 26.30 -6.22 -13.81
N THR A 61 25.92 -5.54 -12.70
CA THR A 61 26.57 -5.72 -11.39
C THR A 61 26.30 -7.09 -10.78
N SER A 62 27.20 -7.54 -9.91
CA SER A 62 27.08 -8.80 -9.18
C SER A 62 25.95 -8.71 -8.11
N LYS A 63 25.55 -9.88 -7.58
CA LYS A 63 24.63 -9.93 -6.42
C LYS A 63 25.22 -9.18 -5.22
N GLU A 64 26.51 -9.31 -4.99
CA GLU A 64 27.25 -8.69 -3.89
C GLU A 64 27.21 -7.17 -3.98
N ASP A 65 27.40 -6.60 -5.17
CA ASP A 65 27.32 -5.15 -5.39
C ASP A 65 25.92 -4.62 -5.11
N ARG A 66 24.88 -5.34 -5.57
CA ARG A 66 23.48 -4.99 -5.32
C ARG A 66 23.11 -5.13 -3.84
N ALA A 67 23.57 -6.20 -3.19
CA ALA A 67 23.41 -6.40 -1.75
C ALA A 67 24.06 -5.28 -0.94
N ALA A 68 25.24 -4.80 -1.35
CA ALA A 68 25.90 -3.67 -0.70
C ALA A 68 25.09 -2.36 -0.80
N VAL A 69 24.43 -2.12 -1.95
CA VAL A 69 23.51 -0.99 -2.13
C VAL A 69 22.29 -1.11 -1.20
N LEU A 70 21.70 -2.30 -1.10
CA LEU A 70 20.54 -2.55 -0.24
C LEU A 70 20.88 -2.37 1.24
N ARG A 71 22.02 -2.92 1.72
CA ARG A 71 22.48 -2.73 3.11
C ARG A 71 22.64 -1.25 3.46
N ARG A 72 23.29 -0.48 2.58
CA ARG A 72 23.47 0.95 2.80
C ARG A 72 22.15 1.71 2.89
N LEU A 73 21.17 1.37 2.04
CA LEU A 73 19.82 1.96 2.11
C LEU A 73 19.12 1.56 3.41
N HIS A 74 19.22 0.30 3.84
CA HIS A 74 18.68 -0.15 5.12
C HIS A 74 19.27 0.65 6.28
N GLU A 75 20.60 0.82 6.33
CA GLU A 75 21.29 1.57 7.38
C GLU A 75 20.82 3.01 7.51
N VAL A 76 20.77 3.76 6.40
CA VAL A 76 20.41 5.19 6.43
C VAL A 76 18.92 5.42 6.73
N VAL A 77 18.03 4.55 6.27
CA VAL A 77 16.59 4.65 6.56
C VAL A 77 16.32 4.26 8.02
N THR A 78 16.97 3.20 8.51
CA THR A 78 16.88 2.78 9.93
C THR A 78 17.33 3.87 10.88
N ALA A 79 18.40 4.58 10.54
CA ALA A 79 18.93 5.68 11.37
C ALA A 79 17.96 6.88 11.51
N ARG A 80 16.97 7.01 10.62
CA ARG A 80 16.05 8.15 10.56
C ARG A 80 14.57 7.76 10.76
N ILE A 81 14.28 6.59 11.40
CA ILE A 81 12.90 6.09 11.63
C ILE A 81 12.03 7.13 12.33
N ASP A 82 12.54 7.80 13.36
CA ASP A 82 11.76 8.76 14.13
C ASP A 82 11.41 10.02 13.30
N ASP A 83 12.32 10.52 12.46
CA ASP A 83 12.09 11.66 11.58
C ASP A 83 11.04 11.34 10.51
N LEU A 84 11.16 10.15 9.91
CA LEU A 84 10.21 9.67 8.89
C LEU A 84 8.83 9.41 9.49
N THR A 85 8.79 8.91 10.74
CA THR A 85 7.54 8.73 11.49
C THR A 85 6.87 10.07 11.75
N ALA A 86 7.62 11.06 12.22
CA ALA A 86 7.10 12.41 12.48
C ALA A 86 6.55 13.06 11.20
N ALA A 87 7.25 12.90 10.06
CA ALA A 87 6.77 13.41 8.77
C ALA A 87 5.46 12.73 8.32
N MET A 88 5.31 11.42 8.56
CA MET A 88 4.09 10.68 8.25
C MET A 88 2.93 11.11 9.15
N VAL A 89 3.16 11.32 10.43
CA VAL A 89 2.14 11.83 11.36
C VAL A 89 1.69 13.24 10.96
N GLU A 90 2.62 14.16 10.67
CA GLU A 90 2.33 15.56 10.35
C GLU A 90 1.56 15.72 9.02
N GLU A 91 2.02 15.05 7.94
CA GLU A 91 1.50 15.29 6.59
C GLU A 91 0.33 14.37 6.21
N TYR A 92 0.38 13.11 6.65
CA TYR A 92 -0.65 12.13 6.32
C TYR A 92 -1.73 12.02 7.40
N GLY A 93 -1.40 12.32 8.65
CA GLY A 93 -2.29 12.10 9.80
C GLY A 93 -2.34 10.63 10.24
N GLY A 94 -1.33 9.84 9.90
CA GLY A 94 -1.21 8.47 10.36
C GLY A 94 -0.96 8.41 11.86
N VAL A 95 -1.72 7.58 12.60
CA VAL A 95 -1.52 7.42 14.04
C VAL A 95 -0.10 6.95 14.35
N HIS A 96 0.50 7.46 15.41
CA HIS A 96 1.94 7.33 15.66
C HIS A 96 2.46 5.89 15.62
N HIS A 97 1.82 4.97 16.33
CA HIS A 97 2.27 3.57 16.39
C HIS A 97 2.23 2.86 15.02
N PHE A 98 1.19 3.16 14.20
CA PHE A 98 1.11 2.63 12.85
C PHE A 98 2.13 3.27 11.92
N SER A 99 2.32 4.59 12.01
CA SER A 99 3.32 5.32 11.22
C SER A 99 4.73 4.79 11.48
N LYS A 100 5.07 4.53 12.74
CA LYS A 100 6.35 3.93 13.12
C LYS A 100 6.52 2.53 12.53
N LEU A 101 5.52 1.66 12.65
CA LEU A 101 5.51 0.33 12.06
C LEU A 101 5.76 0.38 10.54
N ILE A 102 5.07 1.27 9.82
CA ILE A 102 5.22 1.42 8.36
C ILE A 102 6.62 1.87 7.98
N VAL A 103 7.23 2.77 8.76
CA VAL A 103 8.59 3.25 8.50
C VAL A 103 9.63 2.17 8.82
N GLU A 104 9.44 1.39 9.90
CA GLU A 104 10.26 0.22 10.20
C GLU A 104 10.19 -0.81 9.07
N MET A 105 9.00 -1.15 8.59
CA MET A 105 8.82 -2.03 7.43
C MET A 105 9.46 -1.46 6.15
N ALA A 106 9.46 -0.14 5.98
CA ALA A 106 10.12 0.51 4.86
C ALA A 106 11.65 0.28 4.89
N ALA A 107 12.29 0.47 6.05
CA ALA A 107 13.70 0.18 6.24
C ALA A 107 13.99 -1.31 6.00
N ASP A 108 13.22 -2.19 6.62
CA ASP A 108 13.38 -3.65 6.54
C ASP A 108 13.14 -4.20 5.12
N SER A 109 12.44 -3.46 4.26
CA SER A 109 12.26 -3.86 2.85
C SER A 109 13.58 -4.10 2.13
N PHE A 110 14.60 -3.31 2.43
CA PHE A 110 15.95 -3.47 1.85
C PHE A 110 16.65 -4.73 2.39
N PHE A 111 16.56 -4.98 3.69
CA PHE A 111 17.10 -6.18 4.33
C PHE A 111 16.44 -7.45 3.78
N HIS A 112 15.12 -7.45 3.66
CA HIS A 112 14.38 -8.60 3.12
C HIS A 112 14.66 -8.84 1.63
N ALA A 113 14.84 -7.77 0.84
CA ALA A 113 15.22 -7.90 -0.56
C ALA A 113 16.66 -8.41 -0.71
N GLU A 114 17.60 -7.99 0.15
CA GLU A 114 18.95 -8.56 0.18
C GLU A 114 18.91 -10.06 0.45
N LYS A 115 18.19 -10.49 1.49
CA LYS A 115 18.03 -11.91 1.82
C LYS A 115 17.44 -12.70 0.64
N ALA A 116 16.35 -12.21 0.07
CA ALA A 116 15.71 -12.85 -1.08
C ALA A 116 16.65 -12.92 -2.31
N LEU A 117 17.45 -11.88 -2.58
CA LEU A 117 18.43 -11.87 -3.65
C LEU A 117 19.51 -12.95 -3.46
N GLN A 118 19.99 -13.14 -2.24
CA GLN A 118 20.98 -14.18 -1.93
C GLN A 118 20.46 -15.57 -2.29
N GLU A 119 19.21 -15.87 -1.92
CA GLU A 119 18.55 -17.16 -2.13
C GLU A 119 18.09 -17.37 -3.57
N LEU A 120 17.83 -16.30 -4.36
CA LEU A 120 17.29 -16.36 -5.70
C LEU A 120 18.36 -16.83 -6.72
N PRO A 121 18.20 -18.00 -7.39
CA PRO A 121 19.11 -18.41 -8.44
C PRO A 121 18.88 -17.59 -9.71
N LEU A 122 19.83 -16.70 -10.05
CA LEU A 122 19.80 -15.92 -11.30
C LEU A 122 20.22 -16.71 -12.53
N LEU A 123 20.88 -17.86 -12.33
CA LEU A 123 21.18 -18.86 -13.37
C LEU A 123 20.51 -20.17 -12.97
N ARG A 124 19.80 -20.78 -13.91
CA ARG A 124 19.07 -22.05 -13.73
C ARG A 124 19.44 -23.00 -14.86
N GLU A 125 19.87 -24.20 -14.50
CA GLU A 125 20.09 -25.25 -15.47
C GLU A 125 18.79 -26.01 -15.73
N TRP A 126 18.43 -26.16 -17.02
CA TRP A 126 17.22 -26.86 -17.43
C TRP A 126 17.60 -27.82 -18.55
N ASN A 127 17.82 -29.11 -18.25
CA ASN A 127 18.40 -30.09 -19.15
C ASN A 127 19.79 -29.64 -19.64
N LYS A 128 19.95 -29.35 -20.95
CA LYS A 128 21.16 -28.82 -21.56
C LYS A 128 21.09 -27.31 -21.83
N THR A 129 20.13 -26.64 -21.24
CA THR A 129 19.87 -25.22 -21.49
C THR A 129 20.16 -24.41 -20.22
N THR A 130 20.95 -23.37 -20.36
CA THR A 130 21.13 -22.38 -19.28
C THR A 130 20.09 -21.29 -19.44
N VAL A 131 19.30 -21.07 -18.37
CA VAL A 131 18.35 -19.97 -18.27
C VAL A 131 18.89 -18.91 -17.31
N SER A 132 19.16 -17.71 -17.84
CA SER A 132 19.56 -16.54 -17.04
C SER A 132 18.40 -15.59 -16.81
N LEU A 133 18.23 -15.14 -15.56
CA LEU A 133 17.29 -14.07 -15.20
C LEU A 133 18.04 -12.72 -15.28
N ILE A 134 17.62 -11.86 -16.21
CA ILE A 134 18.27 -10.58 -16.48
C ILE A 134 17.35 -9.40 -16.13
N PRO A 135 17.90 -8.26 -15.64
CA PRO A 135 17.08 -7.09 -15.30
C PRO A 135 16.39 -6.53 -16.55
N VAL A 136 15.12 -6.13 -16.40
CA VAL A 136 14.31 -5.62 -17.51
C VAL A 136 14.73 -4.25 -18.02
N GLY A 137 15.40 -3.42 -17.21
CA GLY A 137 15.83 -2.07 -17.60
C GLY A 137 15.45 -1.00 -16.56
N VAL A 138 15.02 0.16 -17.03
CA VAL A 138 14.49 1.22 -16.17
C VAL A 138 13.09 0.86 -15.70
N ALA A 139 12.84 0.98 -14.41
CA ALA A 139 11.54 0.76 -13.79
C ALA A 139 10.91 2.09 -13.32
N GLY A 140 9.70 2.37 -13.76
CA GLY A 140 8.85 3.45 -13.24
C GLY A 140 8.04 2.94 -12.03
N LEU A 141 8.25 3.55 -10.88
CA LEU A 141 7.58 3.19 -9.63
C LEU A 141 6.60 4.30 -9.26
N ILE A 142 5.31 4.02 -9.29
CA ILE A 142 4.26 5.00 -9.01
C ILE A 142 3.56 4.59 -7.72
N THR A 143 3.67 5.41 -6.65
CA THR A 143 3.24 5.02 -5.31
C THR A 143 2.04 5.83 -4.81
N ALA A 144 1.29 5.23 -3.88
CA ALA A 144 0.16 5.85 -3.19
C ALA A 144 0.63 6.60 -1.92
N TRP A 145 -0.30 7.34 -1.33
CA TRP A 145 -0.04 8.25 -0.20
C TRP A 145 -0.16 7.61 1.18
N ASN A 146 -0.86 6.49 1.32
CA ASN A 146 -1.25 5.91 2.62
C ASN A 146 -0.13 5.14 3.35
N SER A 147 1.01 4.90 2.71
CA SER A 147 2.21 4.27 3.28
C SER A 147 3.44 4.65 2.44
N ASN A 148 3.65 5.96 2.24
CA ASN A 148 4.58 6.50 1.25
C ASN A 148 5.99 5.90 1.32
N ALA A 149 6.64 5.94 2.51
CA ALA A 149 8.00 5.42 2.69
C ALA A 149 8.07 3.92 2.37
N LEU A 150 7.09 3.12 2.84
CA LEU A 150 7.05 1.68 2.58
C LEU A 150 6.97 1.38 1.09
N PHE A 151 6.06 2.03 0.36
CA PHE A 151 5.89 1.73 -1.07
C PHE A 151 7.10 2.16 -1.90
N ILE A 152 7.74 3.28 -1.55
CA ILE A 152 8.97 3.71 -2.23
C ILE A 152 10.10 2.70 -1.95
N CYS A 153 10.35 2.37 -0.67
CA CYS A 153 11.44 1.48 -0.28
C CYS A 153 11.24 0.07 -0.81
N LEU A 154 10.07 -0.54 -0.64
CA LEU A 154 9.75 -1.89 -1.06
C LEU A 154 9.94 -2.10 -2.58
N LYS A 155 9.34 -1.20 -3.38
CA LYS A 155 9.44 -1.29 -4.83
C LYS A 155 10.87 -1.02 -5.32
N THR A 156 11.56 -0.05 -4.71
CA THR A 156 12.97 0.26 -4.98
C THR A 156 13.88 -0.91 -4.62
N ALA A 157 13.67 -1.52 -3.45
CA ALA A 157 14.47 -2.65 -2.98
C ALA A 157 14.39 -3.83 -3.96
N SER A 158 13.19 -4.21 -4.38
CA SER A 158 12.98 -5.27 -5.37
C SER A 158 13.61 -4.96 -6.73
N ALA A 159 13.47 -3.72 -7.22
CA ALA A 159 14.03 -3.28 -8.50
C ALA A 159 15.57 -3.25 -8.48
N LEU A 160 16.18 -2.68 -7.43
CA LEU A 160 17.64 -2.61 -7.29
C LEU A 160 18.24 -4.01 -7.06
N ALA A 161 17.58 -4.89 -6.29
CA ALA A 161 17.97 -6.30 -6.14
C ALA A 161 18.00 -7.02 -7.48
N ALA A 162 17.03 -6.76 -8.35
CA ALA A 162 17.02 -7.31 -9.71
C ALA A 162 18.11 -6.71 -10.61
N GLY A 163 18.71 -5.56 -10.28
CA GLY A 163 19.67 -4.83 -11.10
C GLY A 163 19.02 -3.79 -12.04
N CYS A 164 17.75 -3.46 -11.82
CA CYS A 164 17.07 -2.36 -12.51
C CYS A 164 17.44 -1.01 -11.89
N THR A 165 17.38 0.05 -12.68
CA THR A 165 17.39 1.43 -12.18
C THR A 165 15.97 1.95 -12.08
N VAL A 166 15.74 2.93 -11.18
CA VAL A 166 14.37 3.37 -10.87
C VAL A 166 14.15 4.86 -11.08
N VAL A 167 12.93 5.18 -11.52
CA VAL A 167 12.33 6.51 -11.44
C VAL A 167 11.05 6.39 -10.64
N VAL A 168 11.03 6.98 -9.44
CA VAL A 168 9.90 6.96 -8.53
C VAL A 168 9.05 8.21 -8.72
N LYS A 169 7.75 8.03 -8.90
CA LYS A 169 6.75 9.08 -8.79
C LYS A 169 5.93 8.83 -7.50
N PRO A 170 6.28 9.46 -6.38
CA PRO A 170 5.47 9.39 -5.17
C PRO A 170 4.16 10.17 -5.33
N SER A 171 3.21 9.96 -4.41
CA SER A 171 2.03 10.80 -4.37
C SER A 171 2.41 12.24 -4.04
N GLU A 172 1.79 13.20 -4.72
CA GLU A 172 1.92 14.64 -4.42
C GLU A 172 1.42 15.00 -3.01
N LEU A 173 0.53 14.18 -2.43
CA LEU A 173 0.04 14.32 -1.05
C LEU A 173 1.07 13.88 0.02
N SER A 174 2.26 13.42 -0.39
CA SER A 174 3.30 12.90 0.50
C SER A 174 4.65 13.57 0.27
N SER A 175 4.64 14.84 -0.09
CA SER A 175 5.85 15.57 -0.52
C SER A 175 6.84 15.77 0.62
N LEU A 176 6.38 16.08 1.83
CA LEU A 176 7.22 16.23 3.03
C LEU A 176 7.85 14.90 3.44
N GLN A 177 7.06 13.83 3.49
CA GLN A 177 7.55 12.47 3.76
C GLN A 177 8.57 12.02 2.72
N THR A 178 8.32 12.35 1.44
CA THR A 178 9.24 12.05 0.35
C THR A 178 10.56 12.78 0.53
N GLN A 179 10.53 14.09 0.85
CA GLN A 179 11.76 14.85 1.11
C GLN A 179 12.57 14.24 2.25
N ALA A 180 11.94 13.91 3.39
CA ALA A 180 12.61 13.29 4.53
C ALA A 180 13.29 11.96 4.14
N LEU A 181 12.63 11.13 3.32
CA LEU A 181 13.21 9.90 2.81
C LEU A 181 14.37 10.16 1.84
N LEU A 182 14.28 11.19 0.99
CA LEU A 182 15.35 11.56 0.05
C LEU A 182 16.61 12.06 0.77
N GLU A 183 16.45 12.73 1.91
CA GLU A 183 17.58 13.11 2.76
C GLU A 183 18.32 11.87 3.26
N CYS A 184 17.61 10.82 3.71
CA CYS A 184 18.23 9.54 4.07
C CYS A 184 18.97 8.90 2.88
N VAL A 185 18.30 8.81 1.73
CA VAL A 185 18.88 8.19 0.52
C VAL A 185 20.10 8.96 0.03
N HIS A 186 20.11 10.28 0.17
CA HIS A 186 21.28 11.10 -0.20
C HIS A 186 22.51 10.74 0.63
N GLU A 187 22.35 10.48 1.94
CA GLU A 187 23.42 10.05 2.83
C GLU A 187 24.01 8.68 2.43
N ALA A 188 23.21 7.82 1.77
CA ALA A 188 23.69 6.54 1.26
C ALA A 188 24.75 6.69 0.15
N ASN A 189 24.89 7.85 -0.48
CA ASN A 189 25.83 8.12 -1.56
C ASN A 189 25.84 7.02 -2.64
N LEU A 190 24.66 6.73 -3.18
CA LEU A 190 24.45 5.69 -4.17
C LEU A 190 25.14 6.03 -5.51
N PRO A 191 25.44 5.04 -6.36
CA PRO A 191 25.83 5.29 -7.74
C PRO A 191 24.82 6.20 -8.43
N ARG A 192 25.30 7.24 -9.13
CA ARG A 192 24.44 8.24 -9.76
C ARG A 192 23.45 7.61 -10.74
N GLY A 193 22.20 8.05 -10.70
CA GLY A 193 21.16 7.67 -11.61
C GLY A 193 20.48 6.33 -11.34
N ILE A 194 20.97 5.48 -10.41
CA ILE A 194 20.28 4.22 -10.11
C ILE A 194 18.94 4.43 -9.38
N PHE A 195 18.81 5.55 -8.65
CA PHE A 195 17.62 5.97 -7.92
C PHE A 195 17.31 7.42 -8.24
N ASN A 196 16.10 7.68 -8.73
CA ASN A 196 15.63 9.02 -9.10
C ASN A 196 14.19 9.18 -8.60
N VAL A 197 13.82 10.38 -8.13
CA VAL A 197 12.47 10.70 -7.65
C VAL A 197 12.01 12.02 -8.23
N VAL A 198 10.80 12.04 -8.78
CA VAL A 198 10.13 13.23 -9.31
C VAL A 198 8.69 13.27 -8.81
N THR A 199 8.39 14.23 -7.93
CA THR A 199 7.07 14.43 -7.34
C THR A 199 6.24 15.35 -8.23
N GLY A 200 5.20 14.80 -8.81
CA GLY A 200 4.28 15.52 -9.69
C GLY A 200 2.96 14.77 -9.85
N LEU A 201 2.04 15.33 -10.63
CA LEU A 201 0.73 14.75 -10.84
C LEU A 201 0.79 13.42 -11.60
N GLY A 202 -0.16 12.54 -11.32
CA GLY A 202 -0.31 11.28 -12.06
C GLY A 202 -0.58 11.49 -13.55
N SER A 203 -1.29 12.57 -13.90
CA SER A 203 -1.64 12.94 -15.29
C SER A 203 -0.45 13.47 -16.12
N THR A 204 0.60 13.94 -15.47
CA THR A 204 1.82 14.48 -16.11
C THR A 204 2.99 13.51 -15.93
N VAL A 205 3.68 13.52 -14.79
CA VAL A 205 4.83 12.65 -14.50
C VAL A 205 4.47 11.16 -14.60
N GLY A 206 3.33 10.75 -14.03
CA GLY A 206 2.89 9.36 -14.09
C GLY A 206 2.62 8.90 -15.54
N ALA A 207 1.93 9.73 -16.31
CA ALA A 207 1.64 9.44 -17.72
C ALA A 207 2.90 9.37 -18.58
N GLU A 208 3.90 10.25 -18.35
CA GLU A 208 5.19 10.22 -19.04
C GLU A 208 5.92 8.90 -18.73
N LEU A 209 6.01 8.47 -17.45
CA LEU A 209 6.62 7.18 -17.09
C LEU A 209 5.97 6.01 -17.83
N VAL A 210 4.64 6.00 -17.94
CA VAL A 210 3.91 4.92 -18.61
C VAL A 210 4.13 4.90 -20.12
N ARG A 211 4.19 6.06 -20.77
CA ARG A 211 4.28 6.18 -22.23
C ARG A 211 5.71 6.18 -22.76
N ASN A 212 6.69 6.53 -21.94
CA ASN A 212 8.07 6.68 -22.37
C ASN A 212 8.68 5.31 -22.75
N PRO A 213 9.21 5.14 -23.98
CA PRO A 213 9.73 3.85 -24.43
C PRO A 213 10.99 3.37 -23.68
N ASP A 214 11.72 4.26 -23.02
CA ASP A 214 12.92 3.95 -22.24
C ASP A 214 12.60 3.36 -20.85
N VAL A 215 11.35 3.37 -20.42
CA VAL A 215 10.85 2.71 -19.21
C VAL A 215 10.35 1.32 -19.59
N ALA A 216 11.01 0.27 -19.11
CA ALA A 216 10.67 -1.12 -19.44
C ALA A 216 9.53 -1.68 -18.58
N LYS A 217 9.39 -1.21 -17.34
CA LYS A 217 8.43 -1.71 -16.37
C LYS A 217 7.76 -0.57 -15.59
N ILE A 218 6.48 -0.78 -15.29
CA ILE A 218 5.74 0.02 -14.30
C ILE A 218 5.35 -0.87 -13.11
N SER A 219 5.63 -0.42 -11.89
CA SER A 219 5.03 -0.93 -10.66
C SER A 219 4.19 0.18 -10.04
N PHE A 220 2.88 -0.07 -9.91
CA PHE A 220 1.89 0.91 -9.47
C PHE A 220 1.14 0.42 -8.24
N THR A 221 0.96 1.30 -7.25
CA THR A 221 0.01 1.13 -6.16
C THR A 221 -1.00 2.27 -6.18
N GLY A 222 -2.30 1.93 -6.21
CA GLY A 222 -3.36 2.93 -6.21
C GLY A 222 -4.74 2.41 -6.62
N SER A 223 -5.57 3.25 -7.25
CA SER A 223 -6.94 2.88 -7.60
C SER A 223 -7.03 1.97 -8.82
N VAL A 224 -8.09 1.15 -8.85
CA VAL A 224 -8.42 0.26 -9.99
C VAL A 224 -8.51 1.02 -11.31
N ALA A 225 -9.19 2.18 -11.30
CA ALA A 225 -9.38 2.97 -12.51
C ALA A 225 -8.04 3.45 -13.12
N VAL A 226 -7.11 3.91 -12.28
CA VAL A 226 -5.76 4.31 -12.71
C VAL A 226 -4.94 3.10 -13.16
N GLY A 227 -5.00 1.96 -12.45
CA GLY A 227 -4.34 0.73 -12.87
C GLY A 227 -4.79 0.26 -14.26
N GLN A 228 -6.09 0.30 -14.54
CA GLN A 228 -6.65 0.01 -15.87
C GLN A 228 -6.16 1.01 -16.94
N GLN A 229 -6.01 2.30 -16.59
CA GLN A 229 -5.47 3.29 -17.52
C GLN A 229 -3.99 3.01 -17.83
N ILE A 230 -3.18 2.67 -16.81
CA ILE A 230 -1.78 2.28 -16.98
C ILE A 230 -1.64 1.07 -17.91
N MET A 231 -2.50 0.07 -17.77
CA MET A 231 -2.49 -1.08 -18.69
C MET A 231 -2.78 -0.67 -20.13
N ARG A 232 -3.78 0.19 -20.36
CA ARG A 232 -4.12 0.68 -21.71
C ARG A 232 -2.97 1.47 -22.33
N ASP A 233 -2.40 2.42 -21.60
CA ASP A 233 -1.35 3.31 -22.10
C ASP A 233 -0.02 2.55 -22.26
N GLY A 234 0.30 1.64 -21.34
CA GLY A 234 1.51 0.84 -21.36
C GLY A 234 1.58 -0.19 -22.51
N ALA A 235 0.42 -0.57 -23.06
CA ALA A 235 0.35 -1.51 -24.17
C ALA A 235 1.10 -1.02 -25.41
N ALA A 236 1.12 0.28 -25.66
CA ALA A 236 1.79 0.88 -26.83
C ALA A 236 3.32 0.62 -26.85
N THR A 237 3.94 0.38 -25.72
CA THR A 237 5.38 0.11 -25.57
C THR A 237 5.69 -1.25 -24.93
N MET A 238 4.69 -2.16 -24.88
CA MET A 238 4.82 -3.52 -24.33
C MET A 238 5.39 -3.51 -22.90
N LYS A 239 4.93 -2.59 -22.05
CA LYS A 239 5.39 -2.46 -20.67
C LYS A 239 5.10 -3.72 -19.85
N ARG A 240 6.06 -4.15 -19.07
CA ARG A 240 5.80 -5.07 -17.97
C ARG A 240 5.12 -4.29 -16.83
N ILE A 241 4.04 -4.82 -16.30
CA ILE A 241 3.20 -4.10 -15.34
C ILE A 241 2.98 -4.96 -14.11
N THR A 242 3.23 -4.38 -12.92
CA THR A 242 2.74 -4.87 -11.63
C THR A 242 1.75 -3.83 -11.09
N LEU A 243 0.59 -4.29 -10.69
CA LEU A 243 -0.49 -3.46 -10.14
C LEU A 243 -0.87 -3.96 -8.76
N GLU A 244 -0.78 -3.09 -7.77
CA GLU A 244 -1.29 -3.27 -6.42
C GLU A 244 -2.44 -2.29 -6.22
N LEU A 245 -3.67 -2.83 -6.23
CA LEU A 245 -4.87 -2.01 -6.29
C LEU A 245 -5.73 -2.20 -5.03
N GLY A 246 -6.94 -1.66 -5.08
CA GLY A 246 -7.86 -1.68 -3.94
C GLY A 246 -8.33 -3.08 -3.53
N GLY A 247 -8.95 -3.13 -2.37
CA GLY A 247 -9.53 -4.33 -1.78
C GLY A 247 -10.90 -4.10 -1.15
N LYS A 248 -11.61 -5.20 -0.94
CA LYS A 248 -12.80 -5.29 -0.08
C LYS A 248 -12.71 -6.58 0.72
N SER A 249 -11.66 -6.66 1.52
CA SER A 249 -11.20 -7.89 2.15
C SER A 249 -12.25 -8.45 3.11
N PRO A 250 -12.63 -9.74 2.96
CA PRO A 250 -13.49 -10.42 3.93
C PRO A 250 -12.69 -10.79 5.18
N ASN A 251 -13.32 -10.65 6.34
CA ASN A 251 -12.86 -11.18 7.61
C ASN A 251 -13.92 -12.15 8.14
N VAL A 252 -13.67 -13.45 8.01
CA VAL A 252 -14.62 -14.51 8.34
C VAL A 252 -14.38 -14.98 9.77
N LEU A 253 -15.34 -14.79 10.64
CA LEU A 253 -15.36 -15.35 11.99
C LEU A 253 -16.18 -16.64 11.98
N LEU A 254 -15.55 -17.79 12.13
CA LEU A 254 -16.23 -19.07 12.25
C LEU A 254 -17.02 -19.13 13.58
N ASP A 255 -18.03 -19.97 13.64
CA ASP A 255 -18.96 -20.04 14.78
C ASP A 255 -18.30 -20.59 16.07
N ASP A 256 -17.16 -21.27 15.96
CA ASP A 256 -16.37 -21.80 17.07
C ASP A 256 -15.36 -20.80 17.66
N VAL A 257 -15.22 -19.60 17.08
CA VAL A 257 -14.18 -18.64 17.48
C VAL A 257 -14.43 -18.07 18.89
N ASN A 258 -13.35 -17.83 19.64
CA ASN A 258 -13.41 -17.04 20.87
C ASN A 258 -13.66 -15.57 20.55
N LEU A 259 -14.86 -15.06 20.84
CA LEU A 259 -15.26 -13.68 20.52
C LEU A 259 -14.52 -12.64 21.34
N ASP A 260 -14.06 -12.96 22.56
CA ASP A 260 -13.31 -12.00 23.41
C ASP A 260 -11.96 -11.62 22.76
N GLU A 261 -11.40 -12.50 21.95
CA GLU A 261 -10.17 -12.23 21.19
C GLU A 261 -10.46 -11.79 19.75
N ALA A 262 -11.45 -12.41 19.11
CA ALA A 262 -11.71 -12.21 17.70
C ALA A 262 -12.31 -10.86 17.37
N ILE A 263 -13.20 -10.29 18.22
CA ILE A 263 -13.86 -9.00 17.97
C ILE A 263 -12.87 -7.85 18.05
N PRO A 264 -12.06 -7.69 19.13
CA PRO A 264 -11.04 -6.64 19.15
C PRO A 264 -10.08 -6.72 17.95
N ARG A 265 -9.63 -7.92 17.60
CA ARG A 265 -8.77 -8.16 16.44
C ARG A 265 -9.44 -7.81 15.11
N ALA A 266 -10.71 -8.18 14.93
CA ALA A 266 -11.45 -7.86 13.72
C ALA A 266 -11.63 -6.36 13.53
N LEU A 267 -11.88 -5.62 14.61
CA LEU A 267 -12.00 -4.16 14.59
C LEU A 267 -10.65 -3.49 14.31
N ALA A 268 -9.57 -3.97 14.93
CA ALA A 268 -8.21 -3.50 14.63
C ALA A 268 -7.83 -3.70 13.15
N ILE A 269 -8.20 -4.85 12.57
CA ILE A 269 -8.00 -5.14 11.14
C ILE A 269 -8.86 -4.23 10.25
N ALA A 270 -10.12 -3.98 10.62
CA ALA A 270 -11.04 -3.15 9.84
C ALA A 270 -10.61 -1.67 9.84
N PHE A 271 -10.12 -1.18 10.98
CA PHE A 271 -9.71 0.22 11.15
C PHE A 271 -8.20 0.44 11.05
N LEU A 272 -7.47 -0.57 10.56
CA LEU A 272 -6.05 -0.45 10.26
C LEU A 272 -5.77 0.82 9.45
N ASN A 273 -4.80 1.64 9.91
CA ASN A 273 -4.49 2.92 9.27
C ASN A 273 -5.73 3.83 9.10
N SER A 274 -6.59 3.89 10.12
CA SER A 274 -7.86 4.62 10.08
C SER A 274 -8.79 4.15 8.93
N GLY A 275 -8.72 2.87 8.54
CA GLY A 275 -9.43 2.30 7.41
C GLY A 275 -8.86 2.68 6.03
N GLN A 276 -7.78 3.46 5.97
CA GLN A 276 -7.11 3.89 4.74
C GLN A 276 -6.02 2.88 4.31
N ALA A 277 -6.37 1.60 4.34
CA ALA A 277 -5.50 0.49 3.97
C ALA A 277 -6.19 -0.46 2.98
N CYS A 278 -5.50 -0.80 1.90
CA CYS A 278 -6.01 -1.72 0.88
C CYS A 278 -6.30 -3.13 1.42
N ALA A 279 -5.54 -3.56 2.45
CA ALA A 279 -5.72 -4.86 3.12
C ALA A 279 -6.78 -4.86 4.22
N ALA A 280 -7.35 -3.71 4.62
CA ALA A 280 -8.31 -3.63 5.71
C ALA A 280 -9.50 -4.58 5.52
N GLY A 281 -9.80 -5.38 6.55
CA GLY A 281 -10.89 -6.37 6.54
C GLY A 281 -12.24 -5.73 6.78
N THR A 282 -12.73 -4.97 5.81
CA THR A 282 -13.91 -4.09 5.94
C THR A 282 -15.26 -4.77 5.68
N ARG A 283 -15.25 -6.09 5.38
CA ARG A 283 -16.44 -6.96 5.43
C ARG A 283 -16.25 -8.01 6.51
N LEU A 284 -16.97 -7.87 7.63
CA LEU A 284 -16.95 -8.84 8.72
C LEU A 284 -18.08 -9.84 8.53
N LEU A 285 -17.74 -11.09 8.20
CA LEU A 285 -18.69 -12.17 7.99
C LEU A 285 -18.83 -12.96 9.29
N VAL A 286 -20.04 -13.07 9.82
CA VAL A 286 -20.32 -13.67 11.13
C VAL A 286 -21.47 -14.67 11.08
N SER A 287 -21.42 -15.71 11.89
CA SER A 287 -22.53 -16.65 12.01
C SER A 287 -23.78 -15.95 12.56
N ARG A 288 -24.93 -16.12 11.90
CA ARG A 288 -26.21 -15.52 12.29
C ARG A 288 -26.60 -15.91 13.72
N SER A 289 -26.28 -17.12 14.15
CA SER A 289 -26.59 -17.60 15.49
C SER A 289 -25.86 -16.81 16.59
N ARG A 290 -24.76 -16.13 16.26
CA ARG A 290 -23.94 -15.36 17.20
C ARG A 290 -24.03 -13.84 16.99
N LEU A 291 -24.86 -13.37 16.04
CA LEU A 291 -24.89 -11.97 15.62
C LEU A 291 -25.16 -11.01 16.80
N GLU A 292 -26.13 -11.31 17.67
CA GLU A 292 -26.49 -10.41 18.79
C GLU A 292 -25.38 -10.32 19.85
N ASP A 293 -24.72 -11.41 20.17
CA ASP A 293 -23.54 -11.40 21.06
C ASP A 293 -22.39 -10.60 20.43
N ILE A 294 -22.17 -10.77 19.14
CA ILE A 294 -21.15 -10.01 18.39
C ILE A 294 -21.45 -8.50 18.38
N LYS A 295 -22.70 -8.09 18.14
CA LYS A 295 -23.11 -6.68 18.17
C LYS A 295 -22.83 -6.03 19.54
N GLN A 296 -23.17 -6.73 20.65
CA GLN A 296 -22.91 -6.23 22.00
C GLN A 296 -21.42 -6.05 22.27
N ARG A 297 -20.58 -7.01 21.85
CA ARG A 297 -19.13 -6.93 22.01
C ARG A 297 -18.51 -5.82 21.15
N ILE A 298 -18.98 -5.65 19.91
CA ILE A 298 -18.56 -4.55 19.04
C ILE A 298 -18.82 -3.20 19.75
N VAL A 299 -20.02 -2.97 20.26
CA VAL A 299 -20.35 -1.72 20.98
C VAL A 299 -19.43 -1.51 22.17
N THR A 300 -19.16 -2.56 22.95
CA THR A 300 -18.25 -2.48 24.12
C THR A 300 -16.82 -2.11 23.73
N VAL A 301 -16.27 -2.72 22.68
CA VAL A 301 -14.91 -2.42 22.22
C VAL A 301 -14.84 -1.01 21.63
N MET A 302 -15.82 -0.63 20.81
CA MET A 302 -15.85 0.68 20.16
C MET A 302 -16.02 1.85 21.13
N ALA A 303 -16.69 1.64 22.25
CA ALA A 303 -16.82 2.67 23.31
C ALA A 303 -15.46 3.10 23.90
N ASN A 304 -14.42 2.27 23.74
CA ASN A 304 -13.08 2.51 24.26
C ASN A 304 -12.05 2.73 23.12
N MET A 305 -12.48 2.93 21.88
CA MET A 305 -11.57 3.17 20.74
C MET A 305 -11.33 4.67 20.58
N PRO A 306 -10.14 5.19 20.94
CA PRO A 306 -9.88 6.63 20.89
C PRO A 306 -9.72 7.12 19.45
N VAL A 307 -10.48 8.15 19.11
CA VAL A 307 -10.39 8.90 17.85
C VAL A 307 -9.81 10.27 18.16
N GLY A 308 -8.76 10.70 17.49
CA GLY A 308 -8.15 11.98 17.82
C GLY A 308 -6.84 12.28 17.12
N ASP A 309 -6.08 13.19 17.74
CA ASP A 309 -4.78 13.62 17.24
C ASP A 309 -3.83 12.42 17.05
N PRO A 310 -3.28 12.23 15.86
CA PRO A 310 -2.35 11.14 15.57
C PRO A 310 -1.01 11.23 16.32
N GLU A 311 -0.63 12.41 16.87
CA GLU A 311 0.54 12.55 17.72
C GLU A 311 0.35 11.90 19.10
N ASN A 312 -0.90 11.78 19.56
CA ASN A 312 -1.19 11.09 20.80
C ASN A 312 -1.01 9.59 20.65
N MET A 313 -0.16 8.99 21.48
CA MET A 313 0.20 7.57 21.46
C MET A 313 -0.99 6.62 21.68
N ASP A 314 -2.03 7.08 22.34
CA ASP A 314 -3.24 6.28 22.63
C ASP A 314 -4.25 6.34 21.48
N THR A 315 -4.09 7.24 20.50
CA THR A 315 -5.02 7.37 19.38
C THR A 315 -5.02 6.09 18.50
N ALA A 316 -6.21 5.53 18.30
CA ALA A 316 -6.41 4.36 17.43
C ALA A 316 -6.85 4.74 16.02
N VAL A 317 -7.62 5.81 15.85
CA VAL A 317 -8.13 6.28 14.57
C VAL A 317 -7.84 7.77 14.41
N GLY A 318 -7.06 8.11 13.39
CA GLY A 318 -6.70 9.46 12.99
C GLY A 318 -7.62 10.03 11.88
N PRO A 319 -7.25 11.19 11.30
CA PRO A 319 -8.04 11.84 10.25
C PRO A 319 -7.93 11.15 8.90
N MET A 320 -8.83 11.47 7.99
CA MET A 320 -8.67 11.17 6.55
C MET A 320 -7.63 12.11 5.95
N VAL A 321 -6.81 11.62 5.04
CA VAL A 321 -5.67 12.36 4.46
C VAL A 321 -6.03 13.72 3.84
N THR A 322 -7.23 13.86 3.31
CA THR A 322 -7.71 15.11 2.70
C THR A 322 -9.20 15.33 2.98
N ARG A 323 -9.67 16.57 2.84
CA ARG A 323 -11.10 16.89 2.87
C ARG A 323 -11.89 16.10 1.82
N LYS A 324 -11.33 15.91 0.63
CA LYS A 324 -11.95 15.10 -0.44
C LYS A 324 -12.16 13.64 0.01
N GLN A 325 -11.21 13.06 0.75
CA GLN A 325 -11.35 11.71 1.27
C GLN A 325 -12.38 11.64 2.39
N TYR A 326 -12.42 12.65 3.28
CA TYR A 326 -13.47 12.81 4.28
C TYR A 326 -14.86 12.81 3.62
N ASP A 327 -15.08 13.71 2.64
CA ASP A 327 -16.36 13.84 1.95
C ASP A 327 -16.77 12.53 1.24
N ARG A 328 -15.79 11.81 0.70
CA ARG A 328 -16.01 10.49 0.09
C ARG A 328 -16.52 9.47 1.13
N VAL A 329 -15.89 9.38 2.28
CA VAL A 329 -16.27 8.43 3.34
C VAL A 329 -17.68 8.75 3.87
N GLU A 330 -17.97 10.04 4.13
CA GLU A 330 -19.30 10.51 4.54
C GLU A 330 -20.38 10.14 3.49
N ALA A 331 -20.07 10.29 2.21
CA ALA A 331 -21.00 9.90 1.15
C ALA A 331 -21.31 8.40 1.15
N TYR A 332 -20.32 7.53 1.47
CA TYR A 332 -20.56 6.10 1.62
C TYR A 332 -21.36 5.76 2.88
N ILE A 333 -21.13 6.44 4.00
CA ILE A 333 -21.92 6.26 5.22
C ILE A 333 -23.39 6.57 4.93
N ARG A 334 -23.65 7.72 4.32
CA ARG A 334 -25.01 8.11 3.89
C ARG A 334 -25.62 7.10 2.92
N LYS A 335 -24.84 6.58 1.98
CA LYS A 335 -25.31 5.59 1.01
C LYS A 335 -25.72 4.29 1.69
N GLY A 336 -24.94 3.79 2.64
CA GLY A 336 -25.28 2.61 3.44
C GLY A 336 -26.60 2.78 4.20
N ILE A 337 -26.81 3.95 4.83
CA ILE A 337 -28.07 4.29 5.51
C ILE A 337 -29.24 4.26 4.50
N ASN A 338 -29.07 4.89 3.34
CA ASN A 338 -30.11 4.97 2.31
C ASN A 338 -30.42 3.60 1.66
N GLU A 339 -29.48 2.68 1.63
CA GLU A 339 -29.65 1.29 1.16
C GLU A 339 -30.30 0.39 2.23
N GLY A 340 -30.54 0.91 3.44
CA GLY A 340 -31.25 0.21 4.52
C GLY A 340 -30.34 -0.54 5.50
N ALA A 341 -29.03 -0.33 5.43
CA ALA A 341 -28.14 -0.84 6.48
C ALA A 341 -28.35 -0.08 7.80
N GLU A 342 -28.30 -0.80 8.92
CA GLU A 342 -28.47 -0.25 10.26
C GLU A 342 -27.10 0.22 10.81
N VAL A 343 -27.02 1.46 11.28
CA VAL A 343 -25.85 1.97 11.97
C VAL A 343 -25.83 1.44 13.40
N LEU A 344 -24.88 0.57 13.71
CA LEU A 344 -24.66 0.06 15.06
C LEU A 344 -23.82 1.03 15.91
N VAL A 345 -22.78 1.62 15.29
CA VAL A 345 -21.85 2.59 15.92
C VAL A 345 -21.47 3.63 14.89
N GLY A 346 -21.23 4.88 15.31
CA GLY A 346 -20.75 5.97 14.48
C GLY A 346 -21.87 6.72 13.74
N GLY A 347 -21.84 6.68 12.41
CA GLY A 347 -22.75 7.43 11.55
C GLY A 347 -22.14 8.72 11.02
N GLU A 348 -22.96 9.56 10.36
CA GLU A 348 -22.52 10.79 9.70
C GLU A 348 -21.93 11.84 10.66
N GLY A 349 -21.06 12.68 10.11
CA GLY A 349 -20.50 13.86 10.75
C GLY A 349 -19.22 13.62 11.55
N HIS A 350 -18.64 14.71 12.03
CA HIS A 350 -17.41 14.67 12.82
C HIS A 350 -17.62 14.07 14.21
N PRO A 351 -16.60 13.41 14.79
CA PRO A 351 -16.55 13.21 16.24
C PRO A 351 -16.55 14.56 16.95
N GLU A 352 -17.15 14.61 18.15
CA GLU A 352 -17.25 15.83 18.96
C GLU A 352 -15.85 16.42 19.26
N GLY A 353 -15.68 17.72 19.03
CA GLY A 353 -14.44 18.45 19.26
C GLY A 353 -13.35 18.26 18.18
N LEU A 354 -13.64 17.52 17.10
CA LEU A 354 -12.69 17.26 16.02
C LEU A 354 -13.12 17.86 14.65
N GLU A 355 -14.00 18.85 14.67
CA GLU A 355 -14.59 19.47 13.47
C GLU A 355 -13.57 20.25 12.62
N ALA A 356 -12.45 20.66 13.22
CA ALA A 356 -11.38 21.39 12.52
C ALA A 356 -10.59 20.54 11.53
N GLY A 357 -10.52 19.22 11.76
CA GLY A 357 -9.78 18.27 10.92
C GLY A 357 -10.68 17.39 10.05
N ASN A 358 -10.06 16.45 9.36
CA ASN A 358 -10.75 15.54 8.45
C ASN A 358 -11.20 14.24 9.17
N PHE A 359 -11.67 14.32 10.39
CA PHE A 359 -12.04 13.16 11.22
C PHE A 359 -13.44 12.65 10.88
N VAL A 360 -13.52 11.34 10.61
CA VAL A 360 -14.77 10.60 10.41
C VAL A 360 -15.04 9.76 11.65
N LYS A 361 -16.30 9.65 12.07
CA LYS A 361 -16.69 8.69 13.12
C LYS A 361 -16.45 7.26 12.62
N PRO A 362 -15.66 6.43 13.32
CA PRO A 362 -15.60 5.01 12.99
C PRO A 362 -17.00 4.42 12.97
N THR A 363 -17.42 3.91 11.81
CA THR A 363 -18.82 3.54 11.56
C THR A 363 -18.92 2.03 11.27
N ILE A 364 -19.83 1.37 11.99
CA ILE A 364 -20.11 -0.05 11.82
C ILE A 364 -21.58 -0.23 11.44
N PHE A 365 -21.78 -0.85 10.27
CA PHE A 365 -23.08 -1.23 9.78
C PHE A 365 -23.39 -2.68 10.08
N VAL A 366 -24.61 -2.97 10.49
CA VAL A 366 -25.22 -4.31 10.62
C VAL A 366 -26.42 -4.42 9.69
N ASN A 367 -26.99 -5.61 9.58
CA ASN A 367 -28.07 -5.90 8.62
C ASN A 367 -27.65 -5.57 7.16
N VAL A 368 -26.34 -5.75 6.86
CA VAL A 368 -25.79 -5.52 5.54
C VAL A 368 -25.96 -6.77 4.70
N THR A 369 -26.50 -6.62 3.48
CA THR A 369 -26.46 -7.66 2.45
C THR A 369 -25.26 -7.47 1.55
N ASN A 370 -24.76 -8.56 0.94
CA ASN A 370 -23.50 -8.48 0.18
C ASN A 370 -23.60 -7.66 -1.11
N ASP A 371 -24.80 -7.42 -1.63
CA ASP A 371 -25.08 -6.59 -2.81
C ASP A 371 -25.14 -5.08 -2.53
N MET A 372 -25.20 -4.67 -1.25
CA MET A 372 -25.12 -3.25 -0.88
C MET A 372 -23.79 -2.62 -1.32
N THR A 373 -23.84 -1.36 -1.71
CA THR A 373 -22.65 -0.62 -2.17
C THR A 373 -21.53 -0.63 -1.14
N ILE A 374 -21.86 -0.46 0.15
CA ILE A 374 -20.88 -0.46 1.25
C ILE A 374 -20.22 -1.83 1.46
N ALA A 375 -20.81 -2.93 0.96
CA ALA A 375 -20.23 -4.27 0.97
C ALA A 375 -19.40 -4.58 -0.28
N GLN A 376 -19.66 -3.89 -1.41
CA GLN A 376 -19.02 -4.17 -2.69
C GLN A 376 -17.92 -3.19 -3.07
N GLU A 377 -18.00 -1.91 -2.67
CA GLU A 377 -17.04 -0.89 -3.06
C GLU A 377 -16.04 -0.58 -1.95
N GLU A 378 -14.81 -0.26 -2.36
CA GLU A 378 -13.75 0.19 -1.47
C GLU A 378 -14.02 1.63 -1.00
N ILE A 379 -14.26 1.80 0.31
CA ILE A 379 -14.55 3.11 0.93
C ILE A 379 -13.24 3.86 1.20
N PHE A 380 -12.24 3.15 1.73
CA PHE A 380 -10.94 3.66 2.13
C PHE A 380 -11.02 4.65 3.29
N GLY A 381 -11.73 4.25 4.33
CA GLY A 381 -11.97 4.97 5.59
C GLY A 381 -12.53 4.04 6.65
N PRO A 382 -12.74 4.52 7.88
CA PRO A 382 -13.11 3.70 9.03
C PRO A 382 -14.58 3.25 9.00
N VAL A 383 -14.95 2.45 8.00
CA VAL A 383 -16.31 1.94 7.80
C VAL A 383 -16.30 0.43 7.64
N LEU A 384 -16.99 -0.28 8.53
CA LEU A 384 -17.08 -1.74 8.56
C LEU A 384 -18.51 -2.19 8.26
N SER A 385 -18.64 -3.19 7.37
CA SER A 385 -19.90 -3.85 7.04
C SER A 385 -19.95 -5.24 7.69
N VAL A 386 -20.91 -5.49 8.58
CA VAL A 386 -21.14 -6.79 9.23
C VAL A 386 -22.21 -7.53 8.45
N ILE A 387 -21.87 -8.71 7.92
CA ILE A 387 -22.73 -9.55 7.09
C ILE A 387 -22.93 -10.88 7.81
N ALA A 388 -24.17 -11.27 8.07
CA ALA A 388 -24.48 -12.55 8.67
C ALA A 388 -24.57 -13.66 7.63
N TYR A 389 -24.05 -14.85 7.99
CA TYR A 389 -24.18 -16.07 7.19
C TYR A 389 -24.79 -17.21 8.02
N ASP A 390 -25.39 -18.17 7.36
CA ASP A 390 -26.04 -19.33 8.01
C ASP A 390 -25.19 -20.60 7.95
N THR A 391 -24.38 -20.77 6.88
CA THR A 391 -23.49 -21.94 6.72
C THR A 391 -22.07 -21.51 6.31
N GLU A 392 -21.11 -22.43 6.50
CA GLU A 392 -19.71 -22.21 6.11
C GLU A 392 -19.58 -21.99 4.57
N GLU A 393 -20.36 -22.75 3.80
CA GLU A 393 -20.40 -22.62 2.34
C GLU A 393 -20.92 -21.24 1.93
N GLU A 394 -21.90 -20.72 2.63
CA GLU A 394 -22.43 -19.37 2.41
C GLU A 394 -21.36 -18.31 2.75
N ALA A 395 -20.66 -18.47 3.87
CA ALA A 395 -19.57 -17.56 4.25
C ALA A 395 -18.48 -17.50 3.16
N ILE A 396 -18.06 -18.66 2.63
CA ILE A 396 -17.08 -18.76 1.54
C ILE A 396 -17.64 -18.09 0.25
N LYS A 397 -18.90 -18.33 -0.07
CA LYS A 397 -19.56 -17.72 -1.22
C LYS A 397 -19.57 -16.19 -1.09
N ILE A 398 -20.03 -15.65 0.04
CA ILE A 398 -20.04 -14.20 0.31
C ILE A 398 -18.60 -13.63 0.29
N ALA A 399 -17.62 -14.33 0.90
CA ALA A 399 -16.24 -13.89 0.89
C ALA A 399 -15.70 -13.70 -0.53
N ASN A 400 -16.04 -14.61 -1.44
CA ASN A 400 -15.61 -14.61 -2.83
C ASN A 400 -16.44 -13.72 -3.77
N ASP A 401 -17.67 -13.38 -3.37
CA ASP A 401 -18.60 -12.57 -4.17
C ASP A 401 -18.29 -11.08 -4.04
N THR A 402 -17.19 -10.71 -4.61
CA THR A 402 -16.68 -9.35 -4.78
C THR A 402 -15.76 -9.31 -6.00
N ARG A 403 -15.64 -8.14 -6.62
CA ARG A 403 -14.69 -7.92 -7.72
C ARG A 403 -13.23 -7.92 -7.26
N TYR A 404 -12.96 -7.81 -5.97
CA TYR A 404 -11.64 -7.73 -5.36
C TYR A 404 -11.12 -9.11 -4.91
N GLY A 405 -9.85 -9.16 -4.52
CA GLY A 405 -9.20 -10.34 -4.00
C GLY A 405 -7.76 -10.04 -3.54
N LEU A 406 -7.56 -8.96 -2.75
CA LEU A 406 -6.24 -8.61 -2.24
C LEU A 406 -5.86 -9.44 -1.02
N HIS A 407 -6.64 -9.28 0.04
CA HIS A 407 -6.42 -9.94 1.32
C HIS A 407 -7.70 -10.58 1.85
N ALA A 408 -7.56 -11.53 2.75
CA ALA A 408 -8.67 -12.12 3.51
C ALA A 408 -8.19 -12.56 4.89
N PHE A 409 -9.14 -12.68 5.81
CA PHE A 409 -8.89 -13.16 7.18
C PHE A 409 -9.90 -14.24 7.52
N VAL A 410 -9.45 -15.28 8.22
CA VAL A 410 -10.30 -16.35 8.74
C VAL A 410 -9.93 -16.58 10.19
N SER A 411 -10.90 -16.52 11.09
CA SER A 411 -10.69 -16.81 12.52
C SER A 411 -11.57 -17.96 12.98
N GLY A 412 -10.97 -18.92 13.67
CA GLY A 412 -11.64 -20.09 14.22
C GLY A 412 -10.77 -20.81 15.25
N SER A 413 -11.38 -21.51 16.18
CA SER A 413 -10.67 -22.29 17.19
C SER A 413 -10.10 -23.58 16.60
N ASP A 414 -10.81 -24.24 15.67
CA ASP A 414 -10.30 -25.36 14.89
C ASP A 414 -9.44 -24.87 13.72
N LEU A 415 -8.11 -24.95 13.88
CA LEU A 415 -7.15 -24.53 12.86
C LEU A 415 -7.23 -25.32 11.56
N GLN A 416 -7.64 -26.60 11.59
CA GLN A 416 -7.80 -27.38 10.36
C GLN A 416 -9.01 -26.90 9.59
N ARG A 417 -10.11 -26.60 10.29
CA ARG A 417 -11.31 -26.01 9.70
C ARG A 417 -10.99 -24.62 9.12
N ALA A 418 -10.32 -23.76 9.88
CA ALA A 418 -9.92 -22.44 9.42
C ALA A 418 -9.04 -22.50 8.15
N ARG A 419 -8.10 -23.47 8.06
CA ARG A 419 -7.28 -23.71 6.86
C ARG A 419 -8.11 -24.17 5.67
N ARG A 420 -9.09 -25.06 5.86
CA ARG A 420 -9.98 -25.50 4.78
C ARG A 420 -10.80 -24.33 4.22
N VAL A 421 -11.33 -23.46 5.08
CA VAL A 421 -12.05 -22.25 4.65
C VAL A 421 -11.11 -21.31 3.92
N ALA A 422 -9.95 -21.01 4.51
CA ALA A 422 -8.94 -20.11 3.93
C ALA A 422 -8.49 -20.56 2.53
N SER A 423 -8.32 -21.87 2.30
CA SER A 423 -7.91 -22.41 0.99
C SER A 423 -8.94 -22.24 -0.12
N GLN A 424 -10.18 -21.90 0.21
CA GLN A 424 -11.27 -21.68 -0.74
C GLN A 424 -11.54 -20.18 -1.02
N ILE A 425 -10.86 -19.27 -0.32
CA ILE A 425 -11.02 -17.82 -0.53
C ILE A 425 -10.09 -17.34 -1.64
N LEU A 426 -10.64 -16.63 -2.61
CA LEU A 426 -9.93 -16.11 -3.78
C LEU A 426 -9.29 -14.75 -3.46
N ALA A 427 -8.21 -14.78 -2.67
CA ALA A 427 -7.40 -13.63 -2.31
C ALA A 427 -5.90 -13.95 -2.43
N GLY A 428 -5.10 -12.93 -2.63
CA GLY A 428 -3.64 -13.09 -2.77
C GLY A 428 -2.96 -13.52 -1.48
N ARG A 429 -3.47 -13.05 -0.32
CA ARG A 429 -3.10 -13.54 1.01
C ARG A 429 -4.33 -13.86 1.83
N VAL A 430 -4.26 -14.91 2.64
CA VAL A 430 -5.28 -15.25 3.62
C VAL A 430 -4.61 -15.50 4.97
N ALA A 431 -4.88 -14.65 5.95
CA ALA A 431 -4.35 -14.76 7.30
C ALA A 431 -5.32 -15.56 8.20
N ILE A 432 -4.79 -16.44 9.05
CA ILE A 432 -5.57 -17.23 9.99
C ILE A 432 -5.29 -16.77 11.40
N ASN A 433 -6.35 -16.43 12.15
CA ASN A 433 -6.31 -16.01 13.55
C ASN A 433 -5.39 -14.81 13.84
N GLY A 434 -5.17 -13.92 12.86
CA GLY A 434 -4.34 -12.76 13.07
C GLY A 434 -4.09 -11.95 11.82
N MET A 435 -3.18 -11.01 11.97
CA MET A 435 -2.59 -10.24 10.90
C MET A 435 -1.09 -10.55 10.92
N LEU A 436 -0.76 -11.77 10.48
CA LEU A 436 0.64 -12.19 10.38
C LEU A 436 1.20 -11.65 9.07
N ASP A 437 2.30 -10.92 9.15
CA ASP A 437 3.08 -10.55 7.98
C ASP A 437 4.28 -11.47 7.82
N ASP A 438 4.50 -11.91 6.59
CA ASP A 438 5.71 -12.62 6.18
C ASP A 438 6.30 -11.86 4.98
N PRO A 439 7.40 -11.11 5.19
CA PRO A 439 8.01 -10.30 4.15
C PRO A 439 8.70 -11.10 3.04
N GLN A 440 8.80 -12.45 3.18
CA GLN A 440 9.28 -13.34 2.12
C GLN A 440 8.14 -13.96 1.32
N ALA A 441 6.91 -13.99 1.87
CA ALA A 441 5.74 -14.48 1.16
C ALA A 441 5.24 -13.48 0.12
N PRO A 442 4.71 -13.95 -1.03
CA PRO A 442 4.24 -13.04 -2.08
C PRO A 442 3.09 -12.16 -1.61
N TRP A 443 3.12 -10.90 -1.99
CA TRP A 443 2.03 -9.94 -1.86
C TRP A 443 1.47 -9.60 -3.23
N GLY A 444 0.15 -9.49 -3.35
CA GLY A 444 -0.53 -9.06 -4.58
C GLY A 444 -1.91 -9.64 -4.74
N GLY A 445 -2.76 -8.93 -5.46
CA GLY A 445 -4.18 -9.22 -5.57
C GLY A 445 -4.54 -10.24 -6.64
N PHE A 446 -5.73 -10.83 -6.47
CA PHE A 446 -6.50 -11.53 -7.48
C PHE A 446 -7.55 -10.58 -8.08
N LYS A 447 -8.15 -10.93 -9.20
CA LYS A 447 -9.25 -10.19 -9.84
C LYS A 447 -8.86 -8.71 -10.07
N PHE A 448 -9.71 -7.76 -9.62
CA PHE A 448 -9.45 -6.31 -9.77
C PHE A 448 -8.50 -5.74 -8.71
N SER A 449 -8.00 -6.56 -7.78
CA SER A 449 -7.00 -6.09 -6.80
C SER A 449 -5.58 -6.07 -7.34
N GLY A 450 -5.33 -6.59 -8.55
CA GLY A 450 -4.05 -6.36 -9.19
C GLY A 450 -3.51 -7.49 -10.06
N ILE A 451 -2.28 -7.28 -10.54
CA ILE A 451 -1.52 -8.20 -11.40
C ILE A 451 -0.06 -8.19 -10.96
N GLY A 452 0.57 -9.36 -10.96
CA GLY A 452 1.94 -9.53 -10.48
C GLY A 452 2.02 -9.76 -8.98
N ARG A 453 3.25 -9.79 -8.47
CA ARG A 453 3.53 -9.99 -7.04
C ARG A 453 4.66 -9.09 -6.60
N GLU A 454 4.63 -8.72 -5.34
CA GLU A 454 5.68 -8.02 -4.61
C GLU A 454 6.15 -8.89 -3.44
N PHE A 455 7.15 -8.49 -2.71
CA PHE A 455 7.82 -9.16 -1.61
C PHE A 455 8.64 -10.41 -1.98
N GLY A 456 9.71 -10.64 -1.21
CA GLY A 456 10.58 -11.79 -1.35
C GLY A 456 11.15 -11.98 -2.75
N ALA A 457 11.40 -13.22 -3.12
CA ALA A 457 11.88 -13.58 -4.46
C ALA A 457 10.87 -13.23 -5.56
N PHE A 458 9.56 -13.32 -5.28
CA PHE A 458 8.51 -12.98 -6.24
C PHE A 458 8.55 -11.50 -6.65
N GLY A 459 8.84 -10.61 -5.69
CA GLY A 459 9.00 -9.18 -5.94
C GLY A 459 10.20 -8.90 -6.83
N ILE A 460 11.34 -9.57 -6.60
CA ILE A 460 12.55 -9.43 -7.42
C ILE A 460 12.32 -10.00 -8.82
N GLU A 461 11.74 -11.19 -8.94
CA GLU A 461 11.45 -11.84 -10.23
C GLU A 461 10.53 -10.99 -11.11
N ALA A 462 9.66 -10.19 -10.53
CA ALA A 462 8.81 -9.26 -11.27
C ALA A 462 9.60 -8.19 -12.07
N PHE A 463 10.89 -7.97 -11.77
CA PHE A 463 11.80 -7.05 -12.46
C PHE A 463 12.85 -7.78 -13.33
N LEU A 464 12.69 -9.09 -13.52
CA LEU A 464 13.62 -9.92 -14.27
C LEU A 464 12.93 -10.53 -15.49
N GLU A 465 13.75 -10.86 -16.50
CA GLU A 465 13.31 -11.53 -17.72
C GLU A 465 14.14 -12.80 -17.94
N PRO A 466 13.52 -13.97 -18.14
CA PRO A 466 14.24 -15.19 -18.42
C PRO A 466 14.75 -15.19 -19.86
N ARG A 467 16.05 -15.50 -20.03
CA ARG A 467 16.69 -15.71 -21.32
C ARG A 467 17.30 -17.12 -21.38
N ALA A 468 16.87 -17.92 -22.34
CA ALA A 468 17.44 -19.24 -22.58
C ALA A 468 18.62 -19.16 -23.54
N ILE A 469 19.72 -19.85 -23.21
CA ILE A 469 20.87 -20.11 -24.11
C ILE A 469 20.86 -21.60 -24.39
N LEU A 470 20.70 -21.95 -25.65
CA LEU A 470 20.63 -23.32 -26.16
C LEU A 470 22.00 -23.69 -26.78
N GLU A 471 22.56 -24.85 -26.36
CA GLU A 471 23.84 -25.38 -26.89
C GLU A 471 23.62 -26.70 -27.60
#